data_4af9072dad194f022582564bc0645911
#
_entry.id   4af9072dad194f022582564bc0645911
#
_cell.length_a   1.000
_cell.length_b   1.000
_cell.length_c   1.000
_cell.angle_alpha   90.00
_cell.angle_beta   90.00
_cell.angle_gamma   90.00
#
_symmetry.space_group_name_H-M   'P 1'
#
loop_
_entity.id
_entity.type
_entity.pdbx_description
1 polymer ?
#
loop_
_entity_poly.entity_id
_entity_poly.type
_entity_poly.pdbx_seq_one_letter_code
_entity_poly.pdbx_strand_id
1 'polypeptide(L)'
;MLTREILIANAALFGLTDEQIAAITTLSANDENSVIAKKTGEIYGGLDADILAASGIAKNGTEKTFDYAKRVLTEFKTKVEGANGLQSQIDSLTKEKARLEKAIADGATDAETAKALKQAKADLQSVTTQYNDLKSKYDEAEQTHTKEVFGIRVETALQTATAGLKFKAG
;
A
#
# COMPACT_ATOMS: atom_id res chain seq x y z
N MET A 1 -12.36 29.11 15.14
CA MET A 1 -11.28 29.99 15.64
C MET A 1 -11.83 31.33 16.08
N LEU A 2 -11.54 31.78 17.30
CA LEU A 2 -11.82 33.13 17.74
C LEU A 2 -10.64 34.02 17.34
N THR A 3 -10.81 34.81 16.28
CA THR A 3 -9.77 35.71 15.82
C THR A 3 -9.73 36.98 16.66
N ARG A 4 -8.58 37.67 16.65
CA ARG A 4 -8.42 38.94 17.37
C ARG A 4 -9.43 39.99 16.90
N GLU A 5 -9.74 40.04 15.62
CA GLU A 5 -10.72 40.97 15.02
C GLU A 5 -12.13 40.72 15.56
N ILE A 6 -12.56 39.45 15.67
CA ILE A 6 -13.87 39.09 16.24
C ILE A 6 -13.95 39.51 17.70
N LEU A 7 -12.88 39.29 18.47
CA LEU A 7 -12.85 39.66 19.89
C LEU A 7 -12.86 41.18 20.09
N ILE A 8 -12.12 41.94 19.27
CA ILE A 8 -12.12 43.42 19.30
C ILE A 8 -13.51 43.96 18.95
N ALA A 9 -14.13 43.44 17.90
CA ALA A 9 -15.46 43.87 17.47
C ALA A 9 -16.54 43.65 18.55
N ASN A 10 -16.35 42.72 19.44
CA ASN A 10 -17.28 42.38 20.52
C ASN A 10 -16.75 42.74 21.93
N ALA A 11 -15.58 43.42 22.04
CA ALA A 11 -14.93 43.71 23.31
C ALA A 11 -15.81 44.52 24.27
N ALA A 12 -16.52 45.54 23.76
CA ALA A 12 -17.43 46.36 24.56
C ALA A 12 -18.65 45.55 25.07
N LEU A 13 -19.13 44.60 24.33
CA LEU A 13 -20.24 43.72 24.71
C LEU A 13 -19.89 42.81 25.87
N PHE A 14 -18.66 42.29 25.88
CA PHE A 14 -18.18 41.32 26.89
C PHE A 14 -17.27 41.95 27.97
N GLY A 15 -16.97 43.24 27.89
CA GLY A 15 -16.11 43.95 28.84
C GLY A 15 -14.65 43.45 28.80
N LEU A 16 -14.16 43.07 27.63
CA LEU A 16 -12.81 42.50 27.49
C LEU A 16 -11.74 43.59 27.42
N THR A 17 -10.64 43.42 28.15
CA THR A 17 -9.41 44.21 28.00
C THR A 17 -8.54 43.70 26.86
N ASP A 18 -7.63 44.54 26.36
CA ASP A 18 -6.66 44.15 25.32
C ASP A 18 -5.82 42.92 25.70
N GLU A 19 -5.45 42.80 26.99
CA GLU A 19 -4.71 41.65 27.52
C GLU A 19 -5.56 40.38 27.51
N GLN A 20 -6.84 40.50 27.87
CA GLN A 20 -7.78 39.35 27.79
C GLN A 20 -8.03 38.91 26.35
N ILE A 21 -8.15 39.87 25.43
CA ILE A 21 -8.28 39.59 23.99
C ILE A 21 -7.05 38.83 23.48
N ALA A 22 -5.84 39.30 23.82
CA ALA A 22 -4.61 38.62 23.43
C ALA A 22 -4.50 37.20 24.01
N ALA A 23 -4.86 37.01 25.30
CA ALA A 23 -4.86 35.72 25.95
C ALA A 23 -5.85 34.76 25.32
N ILE A 24 -7.08 35.17 25.07
CA ILE A 24 -8.13 34.36 24.42
C ILE A 24 -7.72 33.96 23.00
N THR A 25 -7.16 34.91 22.23
CA THR A 25 -6.68 34.64 20.85
C THR A 25 -5.60 33.56 20.87
N THR A 26 -4.63 33.66 21.80
CA THR A 26 -3.55 32.67 21.95
C THR A 26 -4.10 31.29 22.33
N LEU A 27 -5.00 31.24 23.32
CA LEU A 27 -5.64 29.98 23.73
C LEU A 27 -6.41 29.32 22.60
N SER A 28 -7.22 30.10 21.86
CA SER A 28 -7.98 29.60 20.71
C SER A 28 -7.07 29.07 19.60
N ALA A 29 -5.96 29.75 19.31
CA ALA A 29 -4.99 29.27 18.32
C ALA A 29 -4.28 27.98 18.77
N ASN A 30 -3.92 27.86 20.04
CA ASN A 30 -3.29 26.67 20.59
C ASN A 30 -4.23 25.47 20.57
N ASP A 31 -5.49 25.68 20.96
CA ASP A 31 -6.52 24.62 20.90
C ASP A 31 -6.74 24.13 19.48
N GLU A 32 -6.92 25.07 18.52
CA GLU A 32 -7.08 24.74 17.11
C GLU A 32 -5.88 23.96 16.56
N ASN A 33 -4.66 24.40 16.82
CA ASN A 33 -3.44 23.70 16.41
C ASN A 33 -3.37 22.28 17.02
N SER A 34 -3.78 22.13 18.27
CA SER A 34 -3.85 20.82 18.93
C SER A 34 -4.86 19.90 18.25
N VAL A 35 -6.06 20.41 17.95
CA VAL A 35 -7.10 19.63 17.24
C VAL A 35 -6.65 19.27 15.84
N ILE A 36 -6.04 20.20 15.09
CA ILE A 36 -5.50 19.94 13.76
C ILE A 36 -4.41 18.88 13.82
N ALA A 37 -3.45 19.00 14.74
CA ALA A 37 -2.37 18.04 14.90
C ALA A 37 -2.90 16.63 15.21
N LYS A 38 -3.87 16.53 16.13
CA LYS A 38 -4.52 15.26 16.48
C LYS A 38 -5.22 14.64 15.26
N LYS A 39 -6.08 15.41 14.59
CA LYS A 39 -6.81 14.92 13.39
C LYS A 39 -5.88 14.53 12.25
N THR A 40 -4.84 15.31 12.02
CA THR A 40 -3.82 14.99 11.01
C THR A 40 -3.09 13.70 11.36
N GLY A 41 -2.74 13.51 12.64
CA GLY A 41 -2.14 12.27 13.13
C GLY A 41 -3.04 11.05 12.94
N GLU A 42 -4.34 11.18 13.25
CA GLU A 42 -5.33 10.13 13.04
C GLU A 42 -5.47 9.75 11.56
N ILE A 43 -5.54 10.76 10.66
CA ILE A 43 -5.66 10.54 9.21
C ILE A 43 -4.41 9.83 8.67
N TYR A 44 -3.23 10.32 8.97
CA TYR A 44 -1.99 9.70 8.49
C TYR A 44 -1.73 8.34 9.12
N GLY A 45 -2.08 8.16 10.40
CA GLY A 45 -1.99 6.86 11.06
C GLY A 45 -2.93 5.83 10.44
N GLY A 46 -4.16 6.23 10.11
CA GLY A 46 -5.11 5.39 9.38
C GLY A 46 -4.59 5.03 7.99
N LEU A 47 -4.09 6.01 7.23
CA LEU A 47 -3.51 5.76 5.90
C LEU A 47 -2.28 4.84 5.95
N ASP A 48 -1.41 5.00 6.95
CA ASP A 48 -0.26 4.12 7.14
C ASP A 48 -0.70 2.67 7.42
N ALA A 49 -1.74 2.49 8.23
CA ALA A 49 -2.33 1.19 8.52
C ALA A 49 -2.95 0.54 7.27
N ASP A 50 -3.69 1.33 6.47
CA ASP A 50 -4.29 0.87 5.22
C ASP A 50 -3.22 0.46 4.19
N ILE A 51 -2.13 1.24 4.06
CA ILE A 51 -1.00 0.89 3.18
C ILE A 51 -0.33 -0.41 3.65
N LEU A 52 -0.11 -0.57 4.96
CA LEU A 52 0.45 -1.81 5.52
C LEU A 52 -0.46 -3.01 5.22
N ALA A 53 -1.75 -2.88 5.49
CA ALA A 53 -2.73 -3.93 5.24
C ALA A 53 -2.79 -4.32 3.75
N ALA A 54 -2.79 -3.31 2.85
CA ALA A 54 -2.84 -3.52 1.41
C ALA A 54 -1.57 -4.11 0.81
N SER A 55 -0.40 -3.77 1.36
CA SER A 55 0.90 -4.08 0.75
C SER A 55 1.69 -5.17 1.46
N GLY A 56 1.42 -5.40 2.74
CA GLY A 56 2.27 -6.21 3.62
C GLY A 56 3.65 -5.59 3.89
N ILE A 57 3.92 -4.37 3.40
CA ILE A 57 5.22 -3.71 3.52
C ILE A 57 5.14 -2.69 4.67
N ALA A 58 5.90 -2.92 5.73
CA ALA A 58 5.91 -2.03 6.89
C ALA A 58 6.57 -0.66 6.59
N LYS A 59 6.10 0.37 7.28
CA LYS A 59 6.70 1.71 7.28
C LYS A 59 8.05 1.69 7.98
N ASN A 60 9.04 2.40 7.43
CA ASN A 60 10.38 2.47 8.00
C ASN A 60 10.45 3.57 9.08
N GLY A 61 10.66 3.21 10.34
CA GLY A 61 10.96 4.16 11.42
C GLY A 61 10.19 5.49 11.35
N THR A 62 10.90 6.58 11.09
CA THR A 62 10.37 7.96 11.00
C THR A 62 9.97 8.36 9.57
N GLU A 63 9.84 7.41 8.65
CA GLU A 63 9.42 7.68 7.27
C GLU A 63 8.08 8.42 7.22
N LYS A 64 7.98 9.44 6.37
CA LYS A 64 6.72 10.16 6.20
C LYS A 64 5.72 9.32 5.40
N THR A 65 4.44 9.44 5.69
CA THR A 65 3.37 8.66 5.03
C THR A 65 3.43 8.71 3.51
N PHE A 66 3.69 9.89 2.91
CA PHE A 66 3.81 9.99 1.45
C PHE A 66 5.05 9.31 0.88
N ASP A 67 6.18 9.35 1.60
CA ASP A 67 7.41 8.66 1.18
C ASP A 67 7.22 7.14 1.29
N TYR A 68 6.56 6.69 2.35
CA TYR A 68 6.15 5.31 2.54
C TYR A 68 5.25 4.83 1.39
N ALA A 69 4.18 5.55 1.08
CA ALA A 69 3.29 5.22 -0.04
C ALA A 69 4.04 5.16 -1.37
N LYS A 70 4.92 6.13 -1.64
CA LYS A 70 5.74 6.17 -2.87
C LYS A 70 6.69 4.96 -2.94
N ARG A 71 7.34 4.60 -1.83
CA ARG A 71 8.22 3.42 -1.78
C ARG A 71 7.44 2.14 -2.07
N VAL A 72 6.30 1.95 -1.43
CA VAL A 72 5.43 0.79 -1.65
C VAL A 72 5.00 0.69 -3.11
N LEU A 73 4.53 1.78 -3.71
CA LEU A 73 4.15 1.82 -5.13
C LEU A 73 5.34 1.49 -6.06
N THR A 74 6.54 1.97 -5.72
CA THR A 74 7.75 1.67 -6.49
C THR A 74 8.11 0.20 -6.41
N GLU A 75 8.01 -0.41 -5.23
CA GLU A 75 8.26 -1.84 -5.06
C GLU A 75 7.26 -2.70 -5.85
N PHE A 76 5.97 -2.32 -5.84
CA PHE A 76 4.96 -3.01 -6.65
C PHE A 76 5.25 -2.88 -8.14
N LYS A 77 5.59 -1.67 -8.62
CA LYS A 77 5.97 -1.45 -10.02
C LYS A 77 7.12 -2.35 -10.44
N THR A 78 8.19 -2.40 -9.65
CA THR A 78 9.36 -3.24 -9.92
C THR A 78 8.98 -4.73 -9.97
N LYS A 79 8.11 -5.19 -9.08
CA LYS A 79 7.64 -6.58 -9.08
C LYS A 79 6.82 -6.90 -10.33
N VAL A 80 5.92 -6.00 -10.74
CA VAL A 80 5.12 -6.15 -11.97
C VAL A 80 6.00 -6.18 -13.21
N GLU A 81 6.99 -5.28 -13.30
CA GLU A 81 7.96 -5.27 -14.40
C GLU A 81 8.78 -6.58 -14.43
N GLY A 82 9.16 -7.09 -13.26
CA GLY A 82 9.82 -8.40 -13.13
C GLY A 82 8.96 -9.56 -13.64
N ALA A 83 7.68 -9.59 -13.28
CA ALA A 83 6.75 -10.62 -13.76
C ALA A 83 6.57 -10.57 -15.28
N ASN A 84 6.42 -9.39 -15.85
CA ASN A 84 6.32 -9.20 -17.30
C ASN A 84 7.62 -9.63 -18.02
N GLY A 85 8.79 -9.38 -17.40
CA GLY A 85 10.07 -9.84 -17.89
C GLY A 85 10.18 -11.37 -17.93
N LEU A 86 9.74 -12.05 -16.87
CA LEU A 86 9.71 -13.52 -16.81
C LEU A 86 8.75 -14.10 -17.85
N GLN A 87 7.56 -13.52 -18.03
CA GLN A 87 6.60 -13.94 -19.06
C GLN A 87 7.21 -13.83 -20.47
N SER A 88 7.89 -12.73 -20.76
CA SER A 88 8.58 -12.53 -22.06
C SER A 88 9.68 -13.56 -22.29
N GLN A 89 10.41 -13.96 -21.24
CA GLN A 89 11.41 -15.01 -21.30
C GLN A 89 10.77 -16.39 -21.57
N ILE A 90 9.67 -16.71 -20.91
CA ILE A 90 8.90 -17.94 -21.14
C ILE A 90 8.46 -18.03 -22.60
N ASP A 91 7.90 -16.93 -23.14
CA ASP A 91 7.44 -16.88 -24.53
C ASP A 91 8.59 -17.09 -25.52
N SER A 92 9.74 -16.45 -25.29
CA SER A 92 10.95 -16.60 -26.11
C SER A 92 11.50 -18.02 -26.06
N LEU A 93 11.66 -18.58 -24.86
CA LEU A 93 12.17 -19.93 -24.66
C LEU A 93 11.21 -21.00 -25.21
N THR A 94 9.92 -20.76 -25.15
CA THR A 94 8.90 -21.64 -25.73
C THR A 94 9.02 -21.68 -27.26
N LYS A 95 9.21 -20.52 -27.90
CA LYS A 95 9.43 -20.43 -29.35
C LYS A 95 10.76 -21.12 -29.76
N GLU A 96 11.83 -20.86 -29.01
CA GLU A 96 13.13 -21.47 -29.29
C GLU A 96 13.11 -23.00 -29.12
N LYS A 97 12.46 -23.49 -28.03
CA LYS A 97 12.23 -24.93 -27.84
C LYS A 97 11.49 -25.54 -29.03
N ALA A 98 10.40 -24.91 -29.48
CA ALA A 98 9.60 -25.40 -30.63
C ALA A 98 10.42 -25.42 -31.93
N ARG A 99 11.25 -24.36 -32.15
CA ARG A 99 12.17 -24.30 -33.29
C ARG A 99 13.18 -25.44 -33.28
N LEU A 100 13.80 -25.71 -32.12
CA LEU A 100 14.80 -26.77 -31.96
C LEU A 100 14.16 -28.17 -32.08
N GLU A 101 12.99 -28.38 -31.52
CA GLU A 101 12.24 -29.63 -31.64
C GLU A 101 11.86 -29.90 -33.12
N LYS A 102 11.46 -28.88 -33.87
CA LYS A 102 11.21 -28.98 -35.30
C LYS A 102 12.49 -29.31 -36.09
N ALA A 103 13.58 -28.63 -35.81
CA ALA A 103 14.85 -28.92 -36.47
C ALA A 103 15.29 -30.37 -36.27
N ILE A 104 15.13 -30.92 -35.08
CA ILE A 104 15.43 -32.34 -34.80
C ILE A 104 14.47 -33.27 -35.59
N ALA A 105 13.19 -32.94 -35.63
CA ALA A 105 12.19 -33.71 -36.40
C ALA A 105 12.48 -33.66 -37.90
N ASP A 106 13.01 -32.54 -38.42
CA ASP A 106 13.42 -32.35 -39.81
C ASP A 106 14.80 -33.01 -40.13
N GLY A 107 15.43 -33.70 -39.16
CA GLY A 107 16.63 -34.49 -39.38
C GLY A 107 17.94 -33.87 -38.90
N ALA A 108 17.92 -32.79 -38.15
CA ALA A 108 19.12 -32.25 -37.50
C ALA A 108 19.56 -33.21 -36.37
N THR A 109 20.66 -33.95 -36.61
CA THR A 109 21.20 -34.93 -35.63
C THR A 109 22.48 -34.48 -34.97
N ASP A 110 22.87 -33.21 -35.14
CA ASP A 110 24.07 -32.68 -34.55
C ASP A 110 23.96 -32.54 -33.02
N ALA A 111 25.08 -32.76 -32.34
CA ALA A 111 25.14 -32.72 -30.88
C ALA A 111 24.89 -31.32 -30.31
N GLU A 112 25.14 -30.27 -31.09
CA GLU A 112 24.87 -28.88 -30.66
C GLU A 112 23.38 -28.58 -30.58
N THR A 113 22.60 -28.99 -31.59
CA THR A 113 21.13 -28.82 -31.59
C THR A 113 20.50 -29.59 -30.43
N ALA A 114 20.96 -30.82 -30.16
CA ALA A 114 20.50 -31.61 -29.02
C ALA A 114 20.82 -30.95 -27.67
N LYS A 115 22.04 -30.41 -27.55
CA LYS A 115 22.48 -29.68 -26.35
C LYS A 115 21.68 -28.39 -26.15
N ALA A 116 21.48 -27.62 -27.22
CA ALA A 116 20.68 -26.39 -27.18
C ALA A 116 19.23 -26.65 -26.75
N LEU A 117 18.60 -27.72 -27.26
CA LEU A 117 17.27 -28.10 -26.84
C LEU A 117 17.22 -28.50 -25.36
N LYS A 118 18.19 -29.24 -24.87
CA LYS A 118 18.29 -29.61 -23.46
C LYS A 118 18.42 -28.36 -22.59
N GLN A 119 19.25 -27.40 -22.98
CA GLN A 119 19.41 -26.13 -22.26
C GLN A 119 18.13 -25.30 -22.29
N ALA A 120 17.51 -25.12 -23.45
CA ALA A 120 16.26 -24.35 -23.59
C ALA A 120 15.13 -24.95 -22.73
N LYS A 121 15.04 -26.30 -22.63
CA LYS A 121 14.10 -26.96 -21.74
C LYS A 121 14.38 -26.69 -20.26
N ALA A 122 15.64 -26.73 -19.84
CA ALA A 122 16.03 -26.46 -18.47
C ALA A 122 15.78 -24.99 -18.09
N ASP A 123 16.11 -24.05 -18.98
CA ASP A 123 15.88 -22.62 -18.76
C ASP A 123 14.40 -22.31 -18.71
N LEU A 124 13.60 -22.88 -19.62
CA LEU A 124 12.13 -22.72 -19.61
C LEU A 124 11.53 -23.24 -18.30
N GLN A 125 11.97 -24.39 -17.81
CA GLN A 125 11.51 -24.93 -16.53
C GLN A 125 11.87 -24.00 -15.37
N SER A 126 13.11 -23.49 -15.33
CA SER A 126 13.59 -22.58 -14.30
C SER A 126 12.79 -21.29 -14.27
N VAL A 127 12.61 -20.64 -15.44
CA VAL A 127 11.88 -19.37 -15.54
C VAL A 127 10.39 -19.55 -15.24
N THR A 128 9.80 -20.67 -15.68
CA THR A 128 8.40 -21.03 -15.37
C THR A 128 8.19 -21.20 -13.87
N THR A 129 9.14 -21.86 -13.18
CA THR A 129 9.08 -22.00 -11.72
C THR A 129 9.15 -20.63 -11.04
N GLN A 130 10.09 -19.76 -11.44
CA GLN A 130 10.19 -18.40 -10.89
C GLN A 130 8.92 -17.58 -11.11
N TYR A 131 8.32 -17.68 -12.29
CA TYR A 131 7.06 -17.00 -12.59
C TYR A 131 5.91 -17.52 -11.72
N ASN A 132 5.79 -18.82 -11.57
CA ASN A 132 4.74 -19.43 -10.75
C ASN A 132 4.92 -19.11 -9.26
N ASP A 133 6.15 -19.10 -8.74
CA ASP A 133 6.46 -18.71 -7.37
C ASP A 133 6.08 -17.24 -7.13
N LEU A 134 6.40 -16.36 -8.09
CA LEU A 134 6.05 -14.96 -8.02
C LEU A 134 4.52 -14.80 -8.04
N LYS A 135 3.83 -15.50 -8.94
CA LYS A 135 2.37 -15.49 -9.04
C LYS A 135 1.70 -15.98 -7.75
N SER A 136 2.17 -17.10 -7.19
CA SER A 136 1.64 -17.63 -5.92
C SER A 136 1.74 -16.61 -4.79
N LYS A 137 2.88 -15.91 -4.67
CA LYS A 137 3.06 -14.85 -3.68
C LYS A 137 2.09 -13.68 -3.89
N TYR A 138 1.75 -13.35 -5.13
CA TYR A 138 0.73 -12.33 -5.41
C TYR A 138 -0.66 -12.81 -5.02
N ASP A 139 -1.02 -14.03 -5.40
CA ASP A 139 -2.33 -14.61 -5.09
C ASP A 139 -2.54 -14.74 -3.57
N GLU A 140 -1.51 -15.13 -2.83
CA GLU A 140 -1.50 -15.18 -1.36
C GLU A 140 -1.65 -13.79 -0.74
N ALA A 141 -0.93 -12.79 -1.25
CA ALA A 141 -1.03 -11.41 -0.78
C ALA A 141 -2.43 -10.82 -1.05
N GLU A 142 -3.02 -11.09 -2.21
CA GLU A 142 -4.38 -10.67 -2.56
C GLU A 142 -5.43 -11.30 -1.65
N GLN A 143 -5.31 -12.61 -1.37
CA GLN A 143 -6.21 -13.30 -0.47
C GLN A 143 -6.11 -12.77 0.97
N THR A 144 -4.91 -12.52 1.45
CA THR A 144 -4.66 -11.95 2.78
C THR A 144 -5.27 -10.56 2.87
N HIS A 145 -5.01 -9.71 1.89
CA HIS A 145 -5.56 -8.37 1.80
C HIS A 145 -7.10 -8.38 1.79
N THR A 146 -7.71 -9.26 1.00
CA THR A 146 -9.17 -9.39 0.94
C THR A 146 -9.77 -9.75 2.30
N LYS A 147 -9.14 -10.66 3.04
CA LYS A 147 -9.57 -11.05 4.40
C LYS A 147 -9.42 -9.90 5.40
N GLU A 148 -8.31 -9.17 5.34
CA GLU A 148 -8.03 -8.05 6.23
C GLU A 148 -9.00 -6.88 5.99
N VAL A 149 -9.23 -6.50 4.73
CA VAL A 149 -10.21 -5.46 4.36
C VAL A 149 -11.62 -5.85 4.80
N PHE A 150 -12.00 -7.12 4.65
CA PHE A 150 -13.28 -7.61 5.15
C PHE A 150 -13.36 -7.51 6.68
N GLY A 151 -12.31 -7.90 7.40
CA GLY A 151 -12.21 -7.78 8.86
C GLY A 151 -12.38 -6.33 9.32
N ILE A 152 -11.65 -5.39 8.73
CA ILE A 152 -11.73 -3.96 9.04
C ILE A 152 -13.14 -3.41 8.79
N ARG A 153 -13.78 -3.79 7.68
CA ARG A 153 -15.16 -3.35 7.37
C ARG A 153 -16.16 -3.87 8.40
N VAL A 154 -16.05 -5.13 8.81
CA VAL A 154 -16.91 -5.72 9.83
C VAL A 154 -16.69 -5.02 11.18
N GLU A 155 -15.45 -4.79 11.58
CA GLU A 155 -15.12 -4.10 12.83
C GLU A 155 -15.65 -2.67 12.84
N THR A 156 -15.42 -1.92 11.75
CA THR A 156 -15.92 -0.54 11.59
C THR A 156 -17.46 -0.50 11.65
N ALA A 157 -18.13 -1.44 10.98
CA ALA A 157 -19.60 -1.55 11.02
C ALA A 157 -20.11 -1.86 12.43
N LEU A 158 -19.44 -2.78 13.14
CA LEU A 158 -19.76 -3.10 14.54
C LEU A 158 -19.54 -1.89 15.47
N GLN A 159 -18.41 -1.21 15.36
CA GLN A 159 -18.11 0.00 16.13
C GLN A 159 -19.17 1.09 15.87
N THR A 160 -19.54 1.31 14.61
CA THR A 160 -20.57 2.28 14.23
C THR A 160 -21.93 1.88 14.80
N ALA A 161 -22.31 0.61 14.69
CA ALA A 161 -23.59 0.12 15.20
C ALA A 161 -23.69 0.16 16.73
N THR A 162 -22.55 0.01 17.44
CA THR A 162 -22.51 -0.03 18.91
C THR A 162 -22.19 1.32 19.56
N ALA A 163 -21.73 2.32 18.79
CA ALA A 163 -21.30 3.62 19.30
C ALA A 163 -22.39 4.39 20.08
N GLY A 164 -23.67 4.08 19.85
CA GLY A 164 -24.82 4.68 20.58
C GLY A 164 -25.40 3.80 21.69
N LEU A 165 -24.91 2.57 21.87
CA LEU A 165 -25.48 1.63 22.84
C LEU A 165 -24.87 1.84 24.23
N LYS A 166 -25.71 2.26 25.18
CA LYS A 166 -25.33 2.27 26.61
C LYS A 166 -25.61 0.88 27.18
N PHE A 167 -24.57 0.10 27.39
CA PHE A 167 -24.70 -1.16 28.13
C PHE A 167 -24.94 -0.83 29.61
N LYS A 168 -26.07 -1.31 30.20
CA LYS A 168 -26.26 -1.27 31.64
C LYS A 168 -25.26 -2.25 32.26
N ALA A 169 -24.44 -1.73 33.17
CA ALA A 169 -23.69 -2.59 34.07
C ALA A 169 -24.72 -3.39 34.90
N GLY A 170 -24.61 -4.72 34.85
CA GLY A 170 -25.40 -5.63 35.70
C GLY A 170 -24.90 -5.62 37.14
#